data_95cda8143d38b45197dd7054f9a7d13b
#
_entry.id   95cda8143d38b45197dd7054f9a7d13b
#
_cell.length_a   1.000
_cell.length_b   1.000
_cell.length_c   1.000
_cell.angle_alpha   90.00
_cell.angle_beta   90.00
_cell.angle_gamma   90.00
#
_symmetry.space_group_name_H-M   'P 1'
#
loop_
_entity.id
_entity.type
_entity.pdbx_description
1 polymer ?
#
loop_
_entity_poly.entity_id
_entity_poly.type
_entity_poly.pdbx_seq_one_letter_code
_entity_poly.pdbx_strand_id
1 'polypeptide(L)'
;MSPSVAALLYLVSGVLFILALRGLSSPETSRQGNLYGIIGMAISVVTTLLAVQLDITTIGLIVTATAVGGGIGALLARKIAMTSMPQLVAAFHSLVGLAAVLIAGAAMYSPAAFHIALETGGIKTASLIEMGLGVAIGSITFTGSLIAFAKLNGNMSGAPIILPARHVLNVLILVAIIALIVTLIVTQGAALWAFWALVGLSFLLGVTLIIPIGGADMPVVVSMLNSYSGWAAAALGFTLENNALIITGALVGSSGAILSYIMCKGMNRSFISVILGGFGAADGAAAEGGRIETRPVKQGSADDAAFIMKNAERVIIVPGYGMAVAQAQHALKEMADKLKAEGVEVKYAIHPVAGRMPGHMNVLLAEAQVPYDEVFELEDINSEFGQADVAYVIGANDVTNPSAKTDPQSPIFGMPILDVEKAKTVLFIKRGMGSGYAGVENELFFRDNTMMLFADAKKMTEAIVKSL
;
A
#
# COMPACT_ATOMS: atom_id res chain seq x y z
N MET A 1 20.12 26.84 -20.14
CA MET A 1 20.38 27.20 -18.71
C MET A 1 21.78 26.76 -18.34
N SER A 2 22.49 27.47 -17.42
CA SER A 2 23.81 26.99 -17.00
C SER A 2 23.69 25.74 -16.09
N PRO A 3 24.64 24.78 -16.16
CA PRO A 3 24.61 23.57 -15.34
C PRO A 3 24.54 23.85 -13.84
N SER A 4 25.23 24.90 -13.37
CA SER A 4 25.24 25.29 -11.96
C SER A 4 23.87 25.79 -11.49
N VAL A 5 23.13 26.53 -12.31
CA VAL A 5 21.77 26.99 -12.00
C VAL A 5 20.79 25.81 -12.00
N ALA A 6 20.92 24.87 -12.95
CA ALA A 6 20.12 23.65 -12.96
C ALA A 6 20.34 22.83 -11.69
N ALA A 7 21.59 22.62 -11.29
CA ALA A 7 21.94 21.90 -10.07
C ALA A 7 21.35 22.56 -8.80
N LEU A 8 21.41 23.90 -8.72
CA LEU A 8 20.82 24.64 -7.60
C LEU A 8 19.29 24.48 -7.54
N LEU A 9 18.62 24.56 -8.68
CA LEU A 9 17.16 24.37 -8.75
C LEU A 9 16.74 22.94 -8.39
N TYR A 10 17.48 21.95 -8.83
CA TYR A 10 17.27 20.56 -8.41
C TYR A 10 17.52 20.34 -6.92
N LEU A 11 18.53 21.01 -6.35
CA LEU A 11 18.76 20.98 -4.90
C LEU A 11 17.56 21.57 -4.13
N VAL A 12 17.07 22.74 -4.55
CA VAL A 12 15.87 23.38 -3.94
C VAL A 12 14.68 22.46 -4.05
N SER A 13 14.46 21.85 -5.21
CA SER A 13 13.38 20.88 -5.41
C SER A 13 13.53 19.66 -4.49
N GLY A 14 14.74 19.11 -4.36
CA GLY A 14 15.04 17.99 -3.46
C GLY A 14 14.74 18.32 -1.99
N VAL A 15 15.12 19.51 -1.52
CA VAL A 15 14.79 20.00 -0.18
C VAL A 15 13.27 20.11 0.01
N LEU A 16 12.56 20.64 -0.99
CA LEU A 16 11.09 20.70 -0.93
C LEU A 16 10.43 19.32 -0.88
N PHE A 17 10.96 18.31 -1.57
CA PHE A 17 10.46 16.93 -1.48
C PHE A 17 10.69 16.33 -0.08
N ILE A 18 11.84 16.59 0.54
CA ILE A 18 12.09 16.16 1.93
C ILE A 18 11.11 16.82 2.89
N LEU A 19 10.90 18.15 2.74
CA LEU A 19 9.93 18.89 3.54
C LEU A 19 8.49 18.43 3.27
N ALA A 20 8.17 18.02 2.05
CA ALA A 20 6.88 17.43 1.70
C ALA A 20 6.65 16.13 2.47
N LEU A 21 7.60 15.20 2.46
CA LEU A 21 7.50 13.95 3.22
C LEU A 21 7.34 14.20 4.72
N ARG A 22 8.12 15.13 5.27
CA ARG A 22 8.00 15.55 6.68
C ARG A 22 6.63 16.16 6.97
N GLY A 23 6.12 17.02 6.08
CA GLY A 23 4.81 17.65 6.26
C GLY A 23 3.66 16.65 6.15
N LEU A 24 3.79 15.63 5.30
CA LEU A 24 2.79 14.57 5.13
C LEU A 24 2.77 13.54 6.27
N SER A 25 3.75 13.58 7.18
CA SER A 25 3.80 12.66 8.33
C SER A 25 2.82 13.03 9.46
N SER A 26 2.25 14.25 9.43
CA SER A 26 1.24 14.70 10.39
C SER A 26 0.02 15.27 9.65
N PRO A 27 -1.20 14.94 10.09
CA PRO A 27 -2.43 15.48 9.51
C PRO A 27 -2.49 17.00 9.52
N GLU A 28 -1.99 17.65 10.56
CA GLU A 28 -2.00 19.09 10.73
C GLU A 28 -1.16 19.82 9.67
N THR A 29 -0.01 19.22 9.30
CA THR A 29 0.94 19.79 8.34
C THR A 29 0.79 19.21 6.93
N SER A 30 -0.12 18.25 6.72
CA SER A 30 -0.27 17.51 5.45
C SER A 30 -0.56 18.40 4.24
N ARG A 31 -1.39 19.43 4.41
CA ARG A 31 -1.69 20.41 3.33
C ARG A 31 -0.47 21.19 2.92
N GLN A 32 0.34 21.62 3.89
CA GLN A 32 1.59 22.33 3.63
C GLN A 32 2.62 21.41 2.99
N GLY A 33 2.74 20.17 3.47
CA GLY A 33 3.60 19.16 2.87
C GLY A 33 3.25 18.89 1.40
N ASN A 34 1.96 18.74 1.09
CA ASN A 34 1.49 18.58 -0.28
C ASN A 34 1.86 19.79 -1.16
N LEU A 35 1.72 21.01 -0.65
CA LEU A 35 2.11 22.23 -1.37
C LEU A 35 3.62 22.24 -1.68
N TYR A 36 4.46 21.85 -0.72
CA TYR A 36 5.91 21.73 -0.96
C TYR A 36 6.22 20.72 -2.06
N GLY A 37 5.52 19.57 -2.07
CA GLY A 37 5.66 18.57 -3.13
C GLY A 37 5.28 19.11 -4.51
N ILE A 38 4.17 19.83 -4.62
CA ILE A 38 3.71 20.44 -5.86
C ILE A 38 4.73 21.47 -6.37
N ILE A 39 5.21 22.35 -5.50
CA ILE A 39 6.21 23.39 -5.87
C ILE A 39 7.52 22.72 -6.28
N GLY A 40 8.00 21.74 -5.50
CA GLY A 40 9.23 21.00 -5.84
C GLY A 40 9.15 20.30 -7.20
N MET A 41 7.99 19.66 -7.50
CA MET A 41 7.76 19.04 -8.79
C MET A 41 7.72 20.06 -9.93
N ALA A 42 7.04 21.18 -9.75
CA ALA A 42 7.00 22.24 -10.76
C ALA A 42 8.39 22.78 -11.07
N ILE A 43 9.22 23.03 -10.03
CA ILE A 43 10.62 23.47 -10.21
C ILE A 43 11.42 22.41 -10.99
N SER A 44 11.30 21.11 -10.61
CA SER A 44 12.01 20.03 -11.29
C SER A 44 11.64 19.93 -12.77
N VAL A 45 10.35 19.94 -13.10
CA VAL A 45 9.86 19.83 -14.48
C VAL A 45 10.32 21.01 -15.31
N VAL A 46 10.12 22.24 -14.81
CA VAL A 46 10.55 23.46 -15.53
C VAL A 46 12.07 23.47 -15.73
N THR A 47 12.84 23.11 -14.69
CA THR A 47 14.30 23.04 -14.79
C THR A 47 14.73 22.04 -15.85
N THR A 48 14.14 20.84 -15.88
CA THR A 48 14.44 19.80 -16.88
C THR A 48 14.12 20.29 -18.29
N LEU A 49 12.95 20.89 -18.50
CA LEU A 49 12.55 21.42 -19.82
C LEU A 49 13.48 22.55 -20.30
N LEU A 50 13.96 23.40 -19.39
CA LEU A 50 14.89 24.48 -19.71
C LEU A 50 16.36 24.01 -19.88
N ALA A 51 16.70 22.85 -19.33
CA ALA A 51 18.05 22.26 -19.46
C ALA A 51 18.23 21.53 -20.78
N VAL A 52 17.18 20.96 -21.34
CA VAL A 52 17.19 20.22 -22.61
C VAL A 52 16.96 21.18 -23.79
N GLN A 53 17.64 20.93 -24.91
CA GLN A 53 17.37 21.64 -26.17
C GLN A 53 16.16 20.98 -26.84
N LEU A 54 15.03 21.68 -26.83
CA LEU A 54 13.76 21.18 -27.36
C LEU A 54 13.48 21.80 -28.75
N ASP A 55 13.21 20.96 -29.74
CA ASP A 55 12.62 21.36 -31.00
C ASP A 55 11.06 21.42 -30.90
N ILE A 56 10.42 22.05 -31.88
CA ILE A 56 8.97 22.23 -31.92
C ILE A 56 8.22 20.89 -31.88
N THR A 57 8.76 19.86 -32.54
CA THR A 57 8.17 18.53 -32.58
C THR A 57 8.18 17.87 -31.21
N THR A 58 9.31 17.93 -30.53
CA THR A 58 9.48 17.39 -29.17
C THR A 58 8.58 18.12 -28.17
N ILE A 59 8.48 19.46 -28.25
CA ILE A 59 7.54 20.25 -27.45
C ILE A 59 6.10 19.77 -27.69
N GLY A 60 5.70 19.61 -28.95
CA GLY A 60 4.38 19.12 -29.31
C GLY A 60 4.06 17.74 -28.72
N LEU A 61 5.03 16.81 -28.78
CA LEU A 61 4.89 15.48 -28.18
C LEU A 61 4.78 15.53 -26.65
N ILE A 62 5.62 16.32 -25.98
CA ILE A 62 5.58 16.49 -24.52
C ILE A 62 4.23 17.07 -24.08
N VAL A 63 3.76 18.15 -24.72
CA VAL A 63 2.46 18.78 -24.41
C VAL A 63 1.32 17.81 -24.61
N THR A 64 1.33 17.06 -25.74
CA THR A 64 0.29 16.08 -26.04
C THR A 64 0.28 14.94 -25.03
N ALA A 65 1.44 14.36 -24.74
CA ALA A 65 1.56 13.28 -23.75
C ALA A 65 1.12 13.73 -22.34
N THR A 66 1.53 14.95 -21.94
CA THR A 66 1.15 15.54 -20.65
C THR A 66 -0.35 15.85 -20.60
N ALA A 67 -0.94 16.36 -21.66
CA ALA A 67 -2.37 16.64 -21.74
C ALA A 67 -3.21 15.35 -21.65
N VAL A 68 -2.82 14.31 -22.38
CA VAL A 68 -3.51 13.02 -22.38
C VAL A 68 -3.34 12.32 -21.02
N GLY A 69 -2.09 12.12 -20.57
CA GLY A 69 -1.80 11.42 -19.31
C GLY A 69 -2.33 12.19 -18.09
N GLY A 70 -2.08 13.51 -18.05
CA GLY A 70 -2.58 14.38 -16.98
C GLY A 70 -4.10 14.52 -16.98
N GLY A 71 -4.73 14.57 -18.15
CA GLY A 71 -6.19 14.58 -18.28
C GLY A 71 -6.84 13.30 -17.75
N ILE A 72 -6.32 12.13 -18.15
CA ILE A 72 -6.78 10.83 -17.63
C ILE A 72 -6.56 10.75 -16.12
N GLY A 73 -5.36 11.11 -15.65
CA GLY A 73 -5.02 11.09 -14.23
C GLY A 73 -5.91 12.00 -13.38
N ALA A 74 -6.18 13.22 -13.85
CA ALA A 74 -7.08 14.16 -13.18
C ALA A 74 -8.54 13.68 -13.12
N LEU A 75 -9.02 13.04 -14.19
CA LEU A 75 -10.36 12.45 -14.23
C LEU A 75 -10.48 11.29 -13.24
N LEU A 76 -9.48 10.39 -13.21
CA LEU A 76 -9.44 9.27 -12.27
C LEU A 76 -9.37 9.76 -10.83
N ALA A 77 -8.46 10.69 -10.52
CA ALA A 77 -8.28 11.23 -9.17
C ALA A 77 -9.55 11.90 -8.60
N ARG A 78 -10.38 12.50 -9.46
CA ARG A 78 -11.65 13.13 -9.04
C ARG A 78 -12.80 12.15 -8.88
N LYS A 79 -12.78 11.01 -9.56
CA LYS A 79 -13.90 10.06 -9.62
C LYS A 79 -13.72 8.84 -8.72
N ILE A 80 -12.49 8.52 -8.34
CA ILE A 80 -12.22 7.34 -7.55
C ILE A 80 -12.73 7.50 -6.13
N ALA A 81 -13.41 6.47 -5.62
CA ALA A 81 -13.78 6.42 -4.22
C ALA A 81 -12.53 6.15 -3.36
N MET A 82 -12.44 6.76 -2.19
CA MET A 82 -11.31 6.58 -1.25
C MET A 82 -11.11 5.11 -0.86
N THR A 83 -12.20 4.34 -0.82
CA THR A 83 -12.16 2.89 -0.60
C THR A 83 -11.42 2.10 -1.69
N SER A 84 -11.29 2.67 -2.89
CA SER A 84 -10.59 2.07 -4.04
C SER A 84 -9.17 2.63 -4.25
N MET A 85 -8.65 3.42 -3.30
CA MET A 85 -7.28 3.96 -3.36
C MET A 85 -6.20 2.88 -3.49
N PRO A 86 -6.26 1.72 -2.78
CA PRO A 86 -5.25 0.69 -2.94
C PRO A 86 -5.12 0.17 -4.38
N GLN A 87 -6.27 0.00 -5.06
CA GLN A 87 -6.30 -0.42 -6.47
C GLN A 87 -5.69 0.65 -7.38
N LEU A 88 -6.05 1.92 -7.18
CA LEU A 88 -5.51 3.03 -7.96
C LEU A 88 -4.00 3.16 -7.81
N VAL A 89 -3.50 3.08 -6.58
CA VAL A 89 -2.07 3.15 -6.26
C VAL A 89 -1.31 2.00 -6.95
N ALA A 90 -1.83 0.77 -6.89
CA ALA A 90 -1.24 -0.36 -7.60
C ALA A 90 -1.22 -0.15 -9.12
N ALA A 91 -2.30 0.37 -9.71
CA ALA A 91 -2.36 0.68 -11.14
C ALA A 91 -1.32 1.74 -11.55
N PHE A 92 -1.13 2.79 -10.73
CA PHE A 92 -0.12 3.82 -11.01
C PHE A 92 1.31 3.30 -10.91
N HIS A 93 1.63 2.46 -9.91
CA HIS A 93 2.94 1.80 -9.84
C HIS A 93 3.22 0.94 -11.07
N SER A 94 2.21 0.27 -11.61
CA SER A 94 2.33 -0.45 -12.88
C SER A 94 2.78 0.48 -14.01
N LEU A 95 2.10 1.62 -14.19
CA LEU A 95 2.46 2.59 -15.24
C LEU A 95 3.86 3.18 -15.05
N VAL A 96 4.28 3.45 -13.81
CA VAL A 96 5.64 3.92 -13.51
C VAL A 96 6.68 2.86 -13.88
N GLY A 97 6.41 1.58 -13.52
CA GLY A 97 7.28 0.47 -13.91
C GLY A 97 7.41 0.33 -15.44
N LEU A 98 6.29 0.45 -16.17
CA LEU A 98 6.30 0.41 -17.64
C LEU A 98 7.07 1.60 -18.23
N ALA A 99 6.90 2.81 -17.68
CA ALA A 99 7.63 3.99 -18.10
C ALA A 99 9.15 3.77 -17.97
N ALA A 100 9.61 3.14 -16.89
CA ALA A 100 11.01 2.80 -16.70
C ALA A 100 11.53 1.87 -17.80
N VAL A 101 10.78 0.84 -18.18
CA VAL A 101 11.15 -0.07 -19.29
C VAL A 101 11.23 0.67 -20.62
N LEU A 102 10.26 1.54 -20.91
CA LEU A 102 10.22 2.29 -22.18
C LEU A 102 11.35 3.32 -22.29
N ILE A 103 11.68 4.01 -21.20
CA ILE A 103 12.80 4.98 -21.17
C ILE A 103 14.13 4.25 -21.41
N ALA A 104 14.37 3.14 -20.72
CA ALA A 104 15.58 2.36 -20.93
C ALA A 104 15.63 1.76 -22.34
N GLY A 105 14.50 1.34 -22.89
CA GLY A 105 14.40 0.93 -24.30
C GLY A 105 14.79 2.06 -25.25
N ALA A 106 14.27 3.26 -25.06
CA ALA A 106 14.62 4.44 -25.85
C ALA A 106 16.14 4.74 -25.78
N ALA A 107 16.72 4.65 -24.57
CA ALA A 107 18.15 4.85 -24.36
C ALA A 107 19.03 3.79 -25.07
N MET A 108 18.57 2.52 -25.10
CA MET A 108 19.24 1.44 -25.83
C MET A 108 19.25 1.66 -27.35
N TYR A 109 18.15 2.19 -27.91
CA TYR A 109 18.05 2.45 -29.34
C TYR A 109 18.68 3.77 -29.78
N SER A 110 18.86 4.73 -28.89
CA SER A 110 19.39 6.05 -29.18
C SER A 110 20.44 6.51 -28.16
N PRO A 111 21.53 5.76 -27.93
CA PRO A 111 22.46 6.03 -26.84
C PRO A 111 23.17 7.41 -26.96
N ALA A 112 23.32 7.91 -28.15
CA ALA A 112 23.90 9.24 -28.38
C ALA A 112 22.98 10.37 -27.87
N ALA A 113 21.66 10.23 -28.03
CA ALA A 113 20.68 11.21 -27.53
C ALA A 113 20.64 11.30 -26.00
N PHE A 114 21.08 10.22 -25.33
CA PHE A 114 21.14 10.14 -23.87
C PHE A 114 22.54 10.37 -23.30
N HIS A 115 23.52 10.77 -24.14
CA HIS A 115 24.92 10.99 -23.77
C HIS A 115 25.62 9.77 -23.13
N ILE A 116 25.13 8.57 -23.40
CA ILE A 116 25.64 7.30 -22.86
C ILE A 116 26.49 6.52 -23.88
N ALA A 117 26.58 7.01 -25.11
CA ALA A 117 27.41 6.40 -26.15
C ALA A 117 28.89 6.58 -25.86
N LEU A 118 29.67 5.56 -26.22
CA LEU A 118 31.15 5.64 -26.27
C LEU A 118 31.62 6.20 -27.62
N GLU A 119 32.76 6.91 -27.65
CA GLU A 119 33.37 7.39 -28.89
C GLU A 119 33.76 6.25 -29.83
N THR A 120 34.06 5.08 -29.27
CA THR A 120 34.45 3.86 -30.00
C THR A 120 33.25 3.07 -30.52
N GLY A 121 32.04 3.54 -30.30
CA GLY A 121 30.79 2.78 -30.51
C GLY A 121 30.44 1.94 -29.30
N GLY A 122 29.12 1.70 -29.10
CA GLY A 122 28.61 1.01 -27.92
C GLY A 122 28.16 1.96 -26.79
N ILE A 123 27.81 1.40 -25.65
CA ILE A 123 27.24 2.11 -24.50
C ILE A 123 28.18 1.98 -23.29
N LYS A 124 28.29 3.06 -22.51
CA LYS A 124 29.10 3.10 -21.28
C LYS A 124 28.67 1.97 -20.33
N THR A 125 29.64 1.27 -19.73
CA THR A 125 29.37 0.15 -18.79
C THR A 125 28.51 0.56 -17.62
N ALA A 126 28.74 1.73 -17.03
CA ALA A 126 27.92 2.24 -15.93
C ALA A 126 26.45 2.36 -16.34
N SER A 127 26.18 2.98 -17.48
CA SER A 127 24.83 3.16 -18.02
C SER A 127 24.14 1.84 -18.36
N LEU A 128 24.89 0.81 -18.80
CA LEU A 128 24.34 -0.53 -19.04
C LEU A 128 23.93 -1.21 -17.74
N ILE A 129 24.67 -1.03 -16.64
CA ILE A 129 24.32 -1.52 -15.32
C ILE A 129 23.07 -0.80 -14.81
N GLU A 130 23.06 0.52 -14.87
CA GLU A 130 21.95 1.37 -14.43
C GLU A 130 20.65 1.05 -15.18
N MET A 131 20.71 0.98 -16.51
CA MET A 131 19.58 0.59 -17.36
C MET A 131 19.14 -0.85 -17.07
N GLY A 132 20.08 -1.80 -16.95
CA GLY A 132 19.78 -3.19 -16.65
C GLY A 132 19.04 -3.35 -15.33
N LEU A 133 19.49 -2.67 -14.28
CA LEU A 133 18.80 -2.65 -12.97
C LEU A 133 17.47 -1.91 -13.06
N GLY A 134 17.43 -0.75 -13.69
CA GLY A 134 16.20 0.05 -13.86
C GLY A 134 15.12 -0.72 -14.60
N VAL A 135 15.48 -1.42 -15.69
CA VAL A 135 14.57 -2.29 -16.46
C VAL A 135 14.11 -3.47 -15.65
N ALA A 136 15.02 -4.18 -14.97
CA ALA A 136 14.65 -5.34 -14.18
C ALA A 136 13.65 -4.97 -13.08
N ILE A 137 13.96 -3.95 -12.28
CA ILE A 137 13.09 -3.46 -11.20
C ILE A 137 11.79 -2.89 -11.77
N GLY A 138 11.85 -2.09 -12.84
CA GLY A 138 10.68 -1.50 -13.49
C GLY A 138 9.74 -2.56 -14.06
N SER A 139 10.28 -3.61 -14.70
CA SER A 139 9.52 -4.74 -15.25
C SER A 139 8.82 -5.54 -14.15
N ILE A 140 9.53 -5.86 -13.06
CA ILE A 140 8.96 -6.53 -11.88
C ILE A 140 7.85 -5.67 -11.28
N THR A 141 8.07 -4.37 -11.18
CA THR A 141 7.08 -3.41 -10.67
C THR A 141 5.84 -3.39 -11.55
N PHE A 142 5.99 -3.36 -12.87
CA PHE A 142 4.87 -3.35 -13.82
C PHE A 142 3.97 -4.57 -13.65
N THR A 143 4.49 -5.76 -13.83
CA THR A 143 3.69 -6.99 -13.78
C THR A 143 3.26 -7.34 -12.37
N GLY A 144 4.10 -7.13 -11.37
CA GLY A 144 3.75 -7.33 -9.97
C GLY A 144 2.60 -6.43 -9.53
N SER A 145 2.59 -5.17 -9.95
CA SER A 145 1.51 -4.22 -9.66
C SER A 145 0.21 -4.57 -10.40
N LEU A 146 0.27 -5.12 -11.61
CA LEU A 146 -0.91 -5.64 -12.32
C LEU A 146 -1.55 -6.82 -11.55
N ILE A 147 -0.74 -7.74 -11.03
CA ILE A 147 -1.24 -8.84 -10.20
C ILE A 147 -1.82 -8.32 -8.89
N ALA A 148 -1.13 -7.39 -8.22
CA ALA A 148 -1.65 -6.76 -7.00
C ALA A 148 -2.98 -6.04 -7.26
N PHE A 149 -3.07 -5.26 -8.34
CA PHE A 149 -4.31 -4.63 -8.77
C PHE A 149 -5.43 -5.65 -8.99
N ALA A 150 -5.17 -6.73 -9.74
CA ALA A 150 -6.16 -7.75 -10.04
C ALA A 150 -6.68 -8.44 -8.76
N LYS A 151 -5.81 -8.72 -7.79
CA LYS A 151 -6.19 -9.27 -6.48
C LYS A 151 -6.99 -8.28 -5.64
N LEU A 152 -6.57 -7.02 -5.58
CA LEU A 152 -7.23 -5.96 -4.81
C LEU A 152 -8.62 -5.62 -5.40
N ASN A 153 -8.75 -5.66 -6.71
CA ASN A 153 -9.99 -5.35 -7.42
C ASN A 153 -10.97 -6.55 -7.50
N GLY A 154 -10.56 -7.72 -7.00
CA GLY A 154 -11.39 -8.93 -7.01
C GLY A 154 -11.44 -9.66 -8.36
N ASN A 155 -10.65 -9.23 -9.36
CA ASN A 155 -10.54 -9.91 -10.66
C ASN A 155 -9.75 -11.22 -10.56
N MET A 156 -8.96 -11.36 -9.50
CA MET A 156 -8.20 -12.57 -9.16
C MET A 156 -8.45 -12.91 -7.70
N SER A 157 -8.43 -14.21 -7.36
CA SER A 157 -8.54 -14.65 -5.96
C SER A 157 -7.48 -13.98 -5.08
N GLY A 158 -7.89 -13.47 -3.92
CA GLY A 158 -6.97 -12.97 -2.89
C GLY A 158 -6.15 -14.06 -2.20
N ALA A 159 -6.51 -15.34 -2.40
CA ALA A 159 -5.74 -16.45 -1.86
C ALA A 159 -4.36 -16.59 -2.53
N PRO A 160 -3.35 -17.11 -1.81
CA PRO A 160 -2.04 -17.43 -2.39
C PRO A 160 -2.17 -18.49 -3.47
N ILE A 161 -1.62 -18.24 -4.66
CA ILE A 161 -1.53 -19.24 -5.75
C ILE A 161 -0.10 -19.76 -5.75
N ILE A 162 0.09 -20.99 -5.32
CA ILE A 162 1.42 -21.59 -5.16
C ILE A 162 1.82 -22.34 -6.42
N LEU A 163 2.93 -21.89 -7.02
CA LEU A 163 3.57 -22.59 -8.13
C LEU A 163 4.51 -23.70 -7.60
N PRO A 164 4.55 -24.87 -8.22
CA PRO A 164 5.50 -25.92 -7.84
C PRO A 164 6.94 -25.39 -8.02
N ALA A 165 7.82 -25.72 -7.07
CA ALA A 165 9.23 -25.32 -7.06
C ALA A 165 9.47 -23.81 -7.24
N ARG A 166 8.53 -22.94 -6.82
CA ARG A 166 8.54 -21.49 -7.05
C ARG A 166 9.85 -20.79 -6.66
N HIS A 167 10.47 -21.19 -5.54
CA HIS A 167 11.71 -20.57 -5.07
C HIS A 167 12.88 -20.88 -6.01
N VAL A 168 12.98 -22.13 -6.48
CA VAL A 168 14.00 -22.54 -7.46
C VAL A 168 13.76 -21.82 -8.79
N LEU A 169 12.52 -21.74 -9.24
CA LEU A 169 12.14 -21.03 -10.46
C LEU A 169 12.54 -19.55 -10.38
N ASN A 170 12.18 -18.84 -9.29
CA ASN A 170 12.51 -17.44 -9.11
C ASN A 170 14.02 -17.19 -9.04
N VAL A 171 14.78 -18.08 -8.37
CA VAL A 171 16.25 -17.98 -8.33
C VAL A 171 16.85 -18.18 -9.71
N LEU A 172 16.37 -19.18 -10.48
CA LEU A 172 16.84 -19.41 -11.85
C LEU A 172 16.56 -18.20 -12.77
N ILE A 173 15.36 -17.62 -12.67
CA ILE A 173 15.03 -16.40 -13.44
C ILE A 173 15.93 -15.25 -13.03
N LEU A 174 16.16 -15.04 -11.72
CA LEU A 174 17.05 -13.99 -11.24
C LEU A 174 18.49 -14.16 -11.74
N VAL A 175 19.03 -15.39 -11.70
CA VAL A 175 20.37 -15.71 -12.25
C VAL A 175 20.42 -15.42 -13.74
N ALA A 176 19.36 -15.80 -14.49
CA ALA A 176 19.27 -15.50 -15.91
C ALA A 176 19.22 -14.00 -16.22
N ILE A 177 18.50 -13.21 -15.41
CA ILE A 177 18.46 -11.75 -15.48
C ILE A 177 19.86 -11.17 -15.29
N ILE A 178 20.59 -11.62 -14.27
CA ILE A 178 21.97 -11.17 -14.01
C ILE A 178 22.88 -11.55 -15.19
N ALA A 179 22.78 -12.76 -15.71
CA ALA A 179 23.55 -13.19 -16.86
C ALA A 179 23.28 -12.34 -18.12
N LEU A 180 22.04 -11.93 -18.35
CA LEU A 180 21.67 -11.04 -19.46
C LEU A 180 22.22 -9.62 -19.27
N ILE A 181 22.23 -9.09 -18.04
CA ILE A 181 22.88 -7.80 -17.75
C ILE A 181 24.39 -7.91 -18.04
N VAL A 182 25.05 -9.00 -17.60
CA VAL A 182 26.47 -9.24 -17.91
C VAL A 182 26.69 -9.33 -19.42
N THR A 183 25.79 -10.00 -20.15
CA THR A 183 25.86 -10.10 -21.63
C THR A 183 25.76 -8.70 -22.27
N LEU A 184 24.87 -7.84 -21.80
CA LEU A 184 24.79 -6.45 -22.29
C LEU A 184 26.08 -5.68 -22.03
N ILE A 185 26.70 -5.86 -20.87
CA ILE A 185 27.97 -5.21 -20.52
C ILE A 185 29.10 -5.70 -21.44
N VAL A 186 29.25 -7.02 -21.61
CA VAL A 186 30.32 -7.60 -22.45
C VAL A 186 30.17 -7.21 -23.91
N THR A 187 28.92 -7.13 -24.37
CA THR A 187 28.63 -6.74 -25.76
C THR A 187 28.54 -5.21 -25.96
N GLN A 188 28.79 -4.41 -24.90
CA GLN A 188 28.66 -2.95 -24.93
C GLN A 188 27.29 -2.47 -25.46
N GLY A 189 26.21 -3.24 -25.17
CA GLY A 189 24.87 -2.92 -25.62
C GLY A 189 24.51 -3.41 -27.03
N ALA A 190 25.43 -4.04 -27.77
CA ALA A 190 25.14 -4.52 -29.12
C ALA A 190 24.11 -5.65 -29.18
N ALA A 191 23.96 -6.45 -28.10
CA ALA A 191 23.02 -7.57 -28.01
C ALA A 191 21.60 -7.11 -27.63
N LEU A 192 20.88 -6.45 -28.52
CA LEU A 192 19.51 -6.00 -28.29
C LEU A 192 18.54 -7.13 -27.90
N TRP A 193 18.78 -8.34 -28.38
CA TRP A 193 17.99 -9.52 -27.98
C TRP A 193 18.12 -9.80 -26.46
N ALA A 194 19.29 -9.57 -25.88
CA ALA A 194 19.51 -9.77 -24.45
C ALA A 194 18.74 -8.74 -23.61
N PHE A 195 18.61 -7.51 -24.11
CA PHE A 195 17.78 -6.47 -23.49
C PHE A 195 16.30 -6.90 -23.44
N TRP A 196 15.72 -7.34 -24.56
CA TRP A 196 14.33 -7.75 -24.58
C TRP A 196 14.07 -9.08 -23.85
N ALA A 197 15.04 -9.98 -23.84
CA ALA A 197 14.99 -11.20 -23.01
C ALA A 197 15.02 -10.82 -21.52
N LEU A 198 15.84 -9.84 -21.11
CA LEU A 198 15.87 -9.30 -19.77
C LEU A 198 14.50 -8.73 -19.36
N VAL A 199 13.87 -7.92 -20.23
CA VAL A 199 12.51 -7.39 -20.02
C VAL A 199 11.51 -8.53 -19.82
N GLY A 200 11.50 -9.53 -20.71
CA GLY A 200 10.56 -10.65 -20.66
C GLY A 200 10.70 -11.50 -19.40
N LEU A 201 11.94 -11.85 -19.01
CA LEU A 201 12.19 -12.60 -17.78
C LEU A 201 11.86 -11.80 -16.53
N SER A 202 12.09 -10.49 -16.53
CA SER A 202 11.74 -9.62 -15.41
C SER A 202 10.24 -9.44 -15.28
N PHE A 203 9.49 -9.41 -16.39
CA PHE A 203 8.02 -9.48 -16.37
C PHE A 203 7.53 -10.78 -15.73
N LEU A 204 8.12 -11.90 -16.15
CA LEU A 204 7.77 -13.21 -15.58
C LEU A 204 8.08 -13.25 -14.08
N LEU A 205 9.23 -12.74 -13.66
CA LEU A 205 9.62 -12.69 -12.25
C LEU A 205 8.64 -11.86 -11.41
N GLY A 206 8.16 -10.71 -11.93
CA GLY A 206 7.17 -9.90 -11.24
C GLY A 206 5.85 -10.65 -11.01
N VAL A 207 5.39 -11.43 -11.99
CA VAL A 207 4.22 -12.30 -11.84
C VAL A 207 4.47 -13.39 -10.80
N THR A 208 5.56 -14.13 -10.91
CA THR A 208 5.84 -15.28 -10.03
C THR A 208 6.15 -14.90 -8.59
N LEU A 209 6.62 -13.68 -8.34
CA LEU A 209 6.83 -13.15 -6.99
C LEU A 209 5.52 -12.75 -6.30
N ILE A 210 4.59 -12.10 -7.01
CA ILE A 210 3.41 -11.51 -6.37
C ILE A 210 2.21 -12.48 -6.34
N ILE A 211 2.12 -13.39 -7.29
CA ILE A 211 0.98 -14.32 -7.36
C ILE A 211 0.81 -15.21 -6.11
N PRO A 212 1.89 -15.67 -5.43
CA PRO A 212 1.79 -16.49 -4.23
C PRO A 212 1.58 -15.69 -2.93
N ILE A 213 1.47 -14.36 -3.01
CA ILE A 213 1.25 -13.52 -1.82
C ILE A 213 -0.25 -13.36 -1.58
N GLY A 214 -0.68 -13.63 -0.36
CA GLY A 214 -2.08 -13.55 0.06
C GLY A 214 -2.58 -12.12 0.26
N GLY A 215 -3.90 -11.95 0.30
CA GLY A 215 -4.55 -10.65 0.49
C GLY A 215 -4.23 -9.98 1.82
N ALA A 216 -3.92 -10.75 2.87
CA ALA A 216 -3.51 -10.22 4.18
C ALA A 216 -2.18 -9.45 4.10
N ASP A 217 -1.27 -9.86 3.22
CA ASP A 217 0.05 -9.25 3.04
C ASP A 217 0.02 -8.12 1.97
N MET A 218 -1.12 -7.87 1.31
CA MET A 218 -1.22 -6.87 0.24
C MET A 218 -0.81 -5.45 0.67
N PRO A 219 -1.07 -4.95 1.87
CA PRO A 219 -0.57 -3.64 2.29
C PRO A 219 0.95 -3.52 2.20
N VAL A 220 1.66 -4.57 2.62
CA VAL A 220 3.13 -4.63 2.52
C VAL A 220 3.57 -4.69 1.06
N VAL A 221 2.89 -5.50 0.24
CA VAL A 221 3.19 -5.64 -1.20
C VAL A 221 3.05 -4.31 -1.93
N VAL A 222 1.96 -3.57 -1.70
CA VAL A 222 1.73 -2.25 -2.33
C VAL A 222 2.84 -1.28 -1.94
N SER A 223 3.24 -1.25 -0.68
CA SER A 223 4.35 -0.40 -0.21
C SER A 223 5.70 -0.83 -0.80
N MET A 224 5.93 -2.13 -0.96
CA MET A 224 7.15 -2.67 -1.56
C MET A 224 7.24 -2.37 -3.06
N LEU A 225 6.11 -2.47 -3.79
CA LEU A 225 6.03 -2.07 -5.20
C LEU A 225 6.25 -0.57 -5.38
N ASN A 226 5.79 0.26 -4.43
CA ASN A 226 6.13 1.68 -4.38
C ASN A 226 7.64 1.88 -4.21
N SER A 227 8.28 1.13 -3.31
CA SER A 227 9.73 1.14 -3.14
C SER A 227 10.46 0.77 -4.45
N TYR A 228 10.03 -0.29 -5.12
CA TYR A 228 10.61 -0.71 -6.39
C TYR A 228 10.46 0.35 -7.48
N SER A 229 9.29 1.00 -7.58
CA SER A 229 9.12 2.10 -8.54
C SER A 229 10.09 3.26 -8.27
N GLY A 230 10.34 3.57 -7.00
CA GLY A 230 11.34 4.56 -6.60
C GLY A 230 12.76 4.17 -7.00
N TRP A 231 13.18 2.93 -6.72
CA TRP A 231 14.51 2.46 -7.11
C TRP A 231 14.69 2.38 -8.62
N ALA A 232 13.67 2.00 -9.38
CA ALA A 232 13.70 2.03 -10.84
C ALA A 232 13.89 3.46 -11.36
N ALA A 233 13.16 4.43 -10.77
CA ALA A 233 13.31 5.85 -11.12
C ALA A 233 14.72 6.38 -10.78
N ALA A 234 15.29 6.01 -9.64
CA ALA A 234 16.65 6.41 -9.26
C ALA A 234 17.69 5.84 -10.24
N ALA A 235 17.59 4.56 -10.61
CA ALA A 235 18.49 3.93 -11.57
C ALA A 235 18.44 4.61 -12.93
N LEU A 236 17.24 4.93 -13.43
CA LEU A 236 17.10 5.70 -14.67
C LEU A 236 17.57 7.15 -14.51
N GLY A 237 17.44 7.73 -13.34
CA GLY A 237 17.94 9.06 -13.03
C GLY A 237 19.46 9.16 -13.23
N PHE A 238 20.22 8.12 -12.88
CA PHE A 238 21.66 8.04 -13.18
C PHE A 238 21.91 7.99 -14.69
N THR A 239 21.21 7.11 -15.41
CA THR A 239 21.33 7.00 -16.87
C THR A 239 21.00 8.31 -17.60
N LEU A 240 20.01 9.06 -17.09
CA LEU A 240 19.57 10.34 -17.66
C LEU A 240 20.35 11.54 -17.13
N GLU A 241 21.30 11.34 -16.22
CA GLU A 241 22.01 12.41 -15.50
C GLU A 241 21.05 13.43 -14.85
N ASN A 242 19.87 12.96 -14.40
CA ASN A 242 18.82 13.79 -13.82
C ASN A 242 18.80 13.69 -12.28
N ASN A 243 19.40 14.66 -11.62
CA ASN A 243 19.51 14.71 -10.17
C ASN A 243 18.14 14.72 -9.46
N ALA A 244 17.13 15.37 -10.03
CA ALA A 244 15.79 15.37 -9.43
C ALA A 244 15.19 13.96 -9.42
N LEU A 245 15.37 13.20 -10.48
CA LEU A 245 14.87 11.83 -10.58
C LEU A 245 15.64 10.89 -9.65
N ILE A 246 16.95 11.09 -9.48
CA ILE A 246 17.77 10.34 -8.52
C ILE A 246 17.28 10.59 -7.10
N ILE A 247 17.14 11.87 -6.71
CA ILE A 247 16.73 12.26 -5.36
C ILE A 247 15.30 11.75 -5.05
N THR A 248 14.35 12.02 -5.92
CA THR A 248 12.96 11.58 -5.71
C THR A 248 12.83 10.06 -5.71
N GLY A 249 13.53 9.39 -6.63
CA GLY A 249 13.56 7.93 -6.69
C GLY A 249 14.13 7.31 -5.41
N ALA A 250 15.26 7.85 -4.92
CA ALA A 250 15.87 7.39 -3.68
C ALA A 250 14.97 7.63 -2.46
N LEU A 251 14.30 8.79 -2.36
CA LEU A 251 13.36 9.10 -1.28
C LEU A 251 12.16 8.16 -1.29
N VAL A 252 11.53 7.96 -2.44
CA VAL A 252 10.37 7.06 -2.59
C VAL A 252 10.78 5.61 -2.35
N GLY A 253 11.93 5.19 -2.90
CA GLY A 253 12.47 3.85 -2.71
C GLY A 253 12.73 3.53 -1.24
N SER A 254 13.41 4.43 -0.55
CA SER A 254 13.73 4.27 0.88
C SER A 254 12.49 4.32 1.76
N SER A 255 11.60 5.28 1.56
CA SER A 255 10.38 5.42 2.37
C SER A 255 9.46 4.21 2.22
N GLY A 256 9.28 3.69 1.00
CA GLY A 256 8.50 2.48 0.75
C GLY A 256 9.11 1.23 1.40
N ALA A 257 10.44 1.08 1.38
CA ALA A 257 11.14 -0.02 2.04
C ALA A 257 10.98 0.03 3.57
N ILE A 258 11.19 1.21 4.17
CA ILE A 258 11.02 1.44 5.60
C ILE A 258 9.59 1.14 6.04
N LEU A 259 8.60 1.65 5.29
CA LEU A 259 7.19 1.42 5.59
C LEU A 259 6.82 -0.06 5.48
N SER A 260 7.31 -0.77 4.46
CA SER A 260 7.13 -2.23 4.33
C SER A 260 7.70 -2.98 5.52
N TYR A 261 8.89 -2.58 5.98
CA TYR A 261 9.53 -3.18 7.16
C TYR A 261 8.72 -2.94 8.44
N ILE A 262 8.26 -1.71 8.67
CA ILE A 262 7.43 -1.37 9.84
C ILE A 262 6.13 -2.16 9.84
N MET A 263 5.46 -2.29 8.68
CA MET A 263 4.24 -3.09 8.57
C MET A 263 4.50 -4.58 8.82
N CYS A 264 5.60 -5.14 8.32
CA CYS A 264 5.98 -6.52 8.61
C CYS A 264 6.19 -6.73 10.12
N LYS A 265 6.85 -5.76 10.79
CA LYS A 265 7.02 -5.79 12.24
C LYS A 265 5.67 -5.70 12.97
N GLY A 266 4.75 -4.84 12.52
CA GLY A 266 3.39 -4.73 13.05
C GLY A 266 2.53 -5.99 12.85
N MET A 267 2.88 -6.86 11.90
CA MET A 267 2.26 -8.18 11.70
C MET A 267 3.02 -9.32 12.39
N ASN A 268 4.10 -9.02 13.10
CA ASN A 268 5.06 -10.01 13.65
C ASN A 268 5.56 -11.01 12.61
N ARG A 269 5.85 -10.53 11.40
CA ARG A 269 6.33 -11.36 10.30
C ARG A 269 7.64 -10.84 9.76
N SER A 270 8.55 -11.74 9.39
CA SER A 270 9.78 -11.30 8.75
C SER A 270 9.48 -10.75 7.36
N PHE A 271 10.15 -9.66 6.98
CA PHE A 271 10.05 -9.06 5.65
C PHE A 271 10.33 -10.08 4.54
N ILE A 272 11.34 -10.94 4.75
CA ILE A 272 11.70 -12.01 3.81
C ILE A 272 10.56 -13.02 3.65
N SER A 273 9.88 -13.41 4.74
CA SER A 273 8.76 -14.37 4.67
C SER A 273 7.57 -13.80 3.89
N VAL A 274 7.32 -12.50 3.98
CA VAL A 274 6.25 -11.84 3.21
C VAL A 274 6.59 -11.81 1.72
N ILE A 275 7.82 -11.43 1.36
CA ILE A 275 8.27 -11.41 -0.04
C ILE A 275 8.26 -12.80 -0.67
N LEU A 276 8.68 -13.81 0.07
CA LEU A 276 8.67 -15.20 -0.43
C LEU A 276 7.25 -15.76 -0.59
N GLY A 277 6.26 -15.12 0.05
CA GLY A 277 4.85 -15.46 -0.08
C GLY A 277 4.48 -16.86 0.45
N GLY A 278 3.23 -17.26 0.23
CA GLY A 278 2.74 -18.60 0.59
C GLY A 278 2.18 -18.72 2.01
N PHE A 279 2.02 -17.64 2.71
CA PHE A 279 1.31 -17.61 3.99
C PHE A 279 -0.18 -17.93 3.77
N GLY A 280 -0.71 -18.84 4.59
CA GLY A 280 -2.10 -19.31 4.47
C GLY A 280 -2.35 -20.36 3.38
N ALA A 281 -1.29 -20.85 2.68
CA ALA A 281 -1.45 -21.84 1.65
C ALA A 281 -1.28 -23.28 2.14
N ALA A 282 -0.46 -23.51 3.16
CA ALA A 282 -0.31 -24.82 3.77
C ALA A 282 -1.59 -25.24 4.53
N ASP A 283 -2.35 -24.26 5.00
CA ASP A 283 -3.59 -24.43 5.73
C ASP A 283 -4.84 -24.39 4.83
N GLY A 284 -4.70 -23.95 3.58
CA GLY A 284 -5.79 -23.92 2.60
C GLY A 284 -6.34 -25.30 2.22
N ALA A 285 -5.60 -26.39 2.47
CA ALA A 285 -6.11 -27.76 2.36
C ALA A 285 -6.94 -28.18 3.60
N ALA A 286 -6.81 -27.47 4.70
CA ALA A 286 -7.60 -27.69 5.93
C ALA A 286 -8.83 -26.76 6.03
N ALA A 287 -8.89 -25.68 5.23
CA ALA A 287 -9.96 -24.69 5.30
C ALA A 287 -11.27 -25.09 4.59
N GLU A 288 -11.28 -26.19 3.82
CA GLU A 288 -12.55 -26.79 3.33
C GLU A 288 -13.33 -27.58 4.39
N GLY A 289 -12.80 -27.65 5.60
CA GLY A 289 -13.43 -28.33 6.72
C GLY A 289 -13.38 -27.54 8.03
N GLY A 290 -13.37 -26.20 7.97
CA GLY A 290 -13.53 -25.40 9.18
C GLY A 290 -14.76 -25.89 9.92
N ARG A 291 -14.59 -26.61 11.05
CA ARG A 291 -15.66 -26.89 11.98
C ARG A 291 -16.33 -25.55 12.25
N ILE A 292 -17.55 -25.37 11.75
CA ILE A 292 -18.40 -24.30 12.21
C ILE A 292 -18.58 -24.64 13.69
N GLU A 293 -17.84 -23.93 14.56
CA GLU A 293 -18.06 -24.10 15.98
C GLU A 293 -19.50 -23.74 16.27
N THR A 294 -20.21 -24.69 16.85
CA THR A 294 -21.61 -24.55 17.24
C THR A 294 -21.75 -23.90 18.62
N ARG A 295 -20.66 -23.25 19.12
CA ARG A 295 -20.77 -22.50 20.38
C ARG A 295 -21.76 -21.35 20.18
N PRO A 296 -22.71 -21.18 21.14
CA PRO A 296 -23.66 -20.08 21.07
C PRO A 296 -22.94 -18.74 21.17
N VAL A 297 -23.36 -17.77 20.35
CA VAL A 297 -22.92 -16.39 20.40
C VAL A 297 -24.06 -15.50 20.91
N LYS A 298 -23.69 -14.47 21.66
CA LYS A 298 -24.67 -13.48 22.12
C LYS A 298 -24.94 -12.52 20.94
N GLN A 299 -26.17 -12.46 20.49
CA GLN A 299 -26.61 -11.58 19.43
C GLN A 299 -27.38 -10.40 20.00
N GLY A 300 -27.11 -9.20 19.46
CA GLY A 300 -27.82 -7.96 19.77
C GLY A 300 -28.42 -7.28 18.56
N SER A 301 -29.30 -6.34 18.84
CA SER A 301 -29.92 -5.44 17.84
C SER A 301 -29.24 -4.08 17.80
N ALA A 302 -29.61 -3.22 16.82
CA ALA A 302 -29.18 -1.84 16.78
C ALA A 302 -29.64 -1.03 17.98
N ASP A 303 -30.84 -1.33 18.51
CA ASP A 303 -31.40 -0.67 19.69
C ASP A 303 -30.61 -1.04 20.95
N ASP A 304 -30.25 -2.32 21.11
CA ASP A 304 -29.38 -2.76 22.21
C ASP A 304 -28.03 -2.05 22.17
N ALA A 305 -27.43 -1.98 21.00
CA ALA A 305 -26.14 -1.30 20.81
C ALA A 305 -26.22 0.20 21.11
N ALA A 306 -27.27 0.88 20.62
CA ALA A 306 -27.52 2.29 20.90
C ALA A 306 -27.69 2.54 22.38
N PHE A 307 -28.53 1.70 23.08
CA PHE A 307 -28.72 1.82 24.49
C PHE A 307 -27.45 1.63 25.30
N ILE A 308 -26.64 0.61 24.98
CA ILE A 308 -25.37 0.35 25.67
C ILE A 308 -24.39 1.49 25.48
N MET A 309 -24.22 1.99 24.25
CA MET A 309 -23.28 3.07 23.95
C MET A 309 -23.72 4.41 24.53
N LYS A 310 -25.02 4.73 24.51
CA LYS A 310 -25.56 5.97 25.07
C LYS A 310 -25.34 6.08 26.58
N ASN A 311 -25.33 4.95 27.29
CA ASN A 311 -25.13 4.89 28.75
C ASN A 311 -23.66 4.64 29.13
N ALA A 312 -22.73 4.64 28.17
CA ALA A 312 -21.30 4.50 28.41
C ALA A 312 -20.64 5.84 28.74
N GLU A 313 -19.61 5.83 29.57
CA GLU A 313 -18.72 7.00 29.75
C GLU A 313 -17.71 7.08 28.61
N ARG A 314 -17.16 5.92 28.17
CA ARG A 314 -16.15 5.84 27.12
C ARG A 314 -16.44 4.73 26.13
N VAL A 315 -16.43 5.11 24.84
CA VAL A 315 -16.54 4.20 23.68
C VAL A 315 -15.29 4.27 22.84
N ILE A 316 -14.64 3.12 22.61
CA ILE A 316 -13.51 3.01 21.68
C ILE A 316 -13.98 2.30 20.40
N ILE A 317 -13.87 3.00 19.28
CA ILE A 317 -14.25 2.49 17.96
C ILE A 317 -13.01 1.87 17.29
N VAL A 318 -13.17 0.65 16.79
CA VAL A 318 -12.11 -0.12 16.11
C VAL A 318 -12.50 -0.35 14.66
N PRO A 319 -12.11 0.56 13.73
CA PRO A 319 -12.43 0.41 12.32
C PRO A 319 -11.49 -0.58 11.64
N GLY A 320 -12.02 -1.28 10.65
CA GLY A 320 -11.25 -2.19 9.80
C GLY A 320 -11.75 -2.18 8.37
N TYR A 321 -11.18 -3.08 7.55
CA TYR A 321 -11.46 -3.13 6.11
C TYR A 321 -12.96 -3.30 5.77
N GLY A 322 -13.73 -4.02 6.60
CA GLY A 322 -15.16 -4.18 6.37
C GLY A 322 -15.95 -2.86 6.45
N MET A 323 -15.48 -1.88 7.25
CA MET A 323 -16.03 -0.53 7.24
C MET A 323 -15.81 0.15 5.88
N ALA A 324 -14.61 0.00 5.30
CA ALA A 324 -14.28 0.54 3.99
C ALA A 324 -15.17 -0.07 2.88
N VAL A 325 -15.32 -1.39 2.87
CA VAL A 325 -16.15 -2.10 1.88
C VAL A 325 -17.60 -1.68 1.94
N ALA A 326 -18.13 -1.47 3.15
CA ALA A 326 -19.50 -1.01 3.36
C ALA A 326 -19.68 0.50 3.16
N GLN A 327 -18.58 1.25 2.99
CA GLN A 327 -18.59 2.73 2.95
C GLN A 327 -19.31 3.35 4.18
N ALA A 328 -19.01 2.81 5.36
CA ALA A 328 -19.69 3.15 6.59
C ALA A 328 -19.07 4.34 7.36
N GLN A 329 -17.95 4.91 6.88
CA GLN A 329 -17.18 5.94 7.57
C GLN A 329 -18.00 7.19 7.93
N HIS A 330 -18.91 7.62 7.04
CA HIS A 330 -19.77 8.79 7.30
C HIS A 330 -20.85 8.50 8.35
N ALA A 331 -21.50 7.35 8.25
CA ALA A 331 -22.47 6.93 9.27
C ALA A 331 -21.80 6.71 10.64
N LEU A 332 -20.57 6.20 10.65
CA LEU A 332 -19.76 6.04 11.85
C LEU A 332 -19.43 7.39 12.50
N LYS A 333 -19.07 8.38 11.70
CA LYS A 333 -18.84 9.75 12.19
C LYS A 333 -20.12 10.36 12.79
N GLU A 334 -21.25 10.22 12.12
CA GLU A 334 -22.55 10.69 12.62
C GLU A 334 -22.92 10.03 13.95
N MET A 335 -22.69 8.72 14.07
CA MET A 335 -22.90 7.98 15.33
C MET A 335 -22.03 8.54 16.45
N ALA A 336 -20.73 8.75 16.18
CA ALA A 336 -19.80 9.28 17.16
C ALA A 336 -20.19 10.71 17.60
N ASP A 337 -20.65 11.54 16.68
CA ASP A 337 -21.08 12.92 17.00
C ASP A 337 -22.31 12.92 17.89
N LYS A 338 -23.28 12.05 17.64
CA LYS A 338 -24.46 11.89 18.49
C LYS A 338 -24.07 11.41 19.90
N LEU A 339 -23.18 10.41 20.00
CA LEU A 339 -22.71 9.92 21.30
C LEU A 339 -21.98 11.04 22.09
N LYS A 340 -21.13 11.82 21.42
CA LYS A 340 -20.47 12.96 22.06
C LYS A 340 -21.46 14.05 22.51
N ALA A 341 -22.53 14.27 21.76
CA ALA A 341 -23.59 15.20 22.16
C ALA A 341 -24.34 14.74 23.43
N GLU A 342 -24.39 13.43 23.68
CA GLU A 342 -24.94 12.85 24.93
C GLU A 342 -23.88 12.78 26.05
N GLY A 343 -22.66 13.28 25.84
CA GLY A 343 -21.60 13.35 26.85
C GLY A 343 -20.66 12.14 26.90
N VAL A 344 -20.74 11.23 25.93
CA VAL A 344 -19.88 10.05 25.84
C VAL A 344 -18.52 10.44 25.24
N GLU A 345 -17.42 10.01 25.87
CA GLU A 345 -16.08 10.12 25.30
C GLU A 345 -15.90 9.08 24.19
N VAL A 346 -15.61 9.53 22.95
CA VAL A 346 -15.43 8.64 21.79
C VAL A 346 -14.02 8.77 21.26
N LYS A 347 -13.32 7.63 21.13
CA LYS A 347 -11.99 7.51 20.56
C LYS A 347 -11.98 6.46 19.43
N TYR A 348 -11.04 6.62 18.48
CA TYR A 348 -10.82 5.66 17.39
C TYR A 348 -9.47 4.98 17.57
N ALA A 349 -9.44 3.66 17.58
CA ALA A 349 -8.24 2.86 17.72
C ALA A 349 -7.85 2.26 16.35
N ILE A 350 -6.70 2.67 15.82
CA ILE A 350 -6.22 2.23 14.52
C ILE A 350 -5.13 1.18 14.69
N HIS A 351 -5.29 0.06 13.98
CA HIS A 351 -4.22 -0.93 13.88
C HIS A 351 -3.36 -0.63 12.64
N PRO A 352 -2.00 -0.71 12.71
CA PRO A 352 -1.11 -0.35 11.60
C PRO A 352 -1.37 -1.09 10.29
N VAL A 353 -1.89 -2.32 10.37
CA VAL A 353 -2.18 -3.16 9.20
C VAL A 353 -3.67 -3.31 8.92
N ALA A 354 -4.54 -2.51 9.56
CA ALA A 354 -5.96 -2.48 9.24
C ALA A 354 -6.18 -1.90 7.84
N GLY A 355 -6.82 -2.66 6.97
CA GLY A 355 -7.10 -2.22 5.60
C GLY A 355 -6.32 -2.97 4.52
N ARG A 356 -6.09 -2.32 3.37
CA ARG A 356 -5.39 -2.86 2.20
C ARG A 356 -4.25 -2.00 1.69
N MET A 357 -3.96 -0.91 2.37
CA MET A 357 -2.79 -0.05 2.15
C MET A 357 -2.40 0.60 3.48
N PRO A 358 -1.18 1.10 3.63
CA PRO A 358 -0.77 1.88 4.79
C PRO A 358 -1.70 3.07 5.03
N GLY A 359 -2.11 3.26 6.29
CA GLY A 359 -2.99 4.37 6.67
C GLY A 359 -4.41 4.34 6.11
N HIS A 360 -4.88 3.17 5.61
CA HIS A 360 -6.19 3.06 4.96
C HIS A 360 -7.33 3.57 5.86
N MET A 361 -7.33 3.22 7.12
CA MET A 361 -8.37 3.67 8.06
C MET A 361 -8.25 5.17 8.35
N ASN A 362 -7.03 5.68 8.51
CA ASN A 362 -6.78 7.11 8.73
C ASN A 362 -7.33 7.97 7.58
N VAL A 363 -7.13 7.53 6.32
CA VAL A 363 -7.64 8.23 5.13
C VAL A 363 -9.17 8.27 5.13
N LEU A 364 -9.85 7.16 5.46
CA LEU A 364 -11.31 7.10 5.48
C LEU A 364 -11.91 7.91 6.62
N LEU A 365 -11.27 7.93 7.79
CA LEU A 365 -11.70 8.77 8.90
C LEU A 365 -11.48 10.26 8.58
N ALA A 366 -10.39 10.60 7.89
CA ALA A 366 -10.15 11.96 7.42
C ALA A 366 -11.18 12.38 6.34
N GLU A 367 -11.56 11.50 5.42
CA GLU A 367 -12.66 11.72 4.46
C GLU A 367 -13.98 12.03 5.17
N ALA A 368 -14.28 11.29 6.25
CA ALA A 368 -15.44 11.53 7.08
C ALA A 368 -15.30 12.75 8.03
N GLN A 369 -14.16 13.45 7.98
CA GLN A 369 -13.87 14.63 8.83
C GLN A 369 -13.87 14.30 10.33
N VAL A 370 -13.38 13.14 10.71
CA VAL A 370 -13.11 12.80 12.11
C VAL A 370 -11.93 13.67 12.59
N PRO A 371 -12.04 14.33 13.77
CA PRO A 371 -10.93 15.09 14.35
C PRO A 371 -9.72 14.18 14.62
N TYR A 372 -8.53 14.67 14.31
CA TYR A 372 -7.30 13.87 14.41
C TYR A 372 -6.89 13.56 15.85
N ASP A 373 -7.25 14.41 16.78
CA ASP A 373 -7.04 14.23 18.21
C ASP A 373 -7.92 13.13 18.84
N GLU A 374 -8.89 12.61 18.09
CA GLU A 374 -9.72 11.47 18.47
C GLU A 374 -9.19 10.14 17.89
N VAL A 375 -8.16 10.17 17.03
CA VAL A 375 -7.63 9.00 16.31
C VAL A 375 -6.27 8.61 16.88
N PHE A 376 -6.19 7.41 17.44
CA PHE A 376 -5.02 6.92 18.16
C PHE A 376 -4.46 5.66 17.50
N GLU A 377 -3.15 5.55 17.48
CA GLU A 377 -2.45 4.34 17.07
C GLU A 377 -2.51 3.27 18.17
N LEU A 378 -2.30 2.00 17.78
CA LEU A 378 -2.36 0.85 18.68
C LEU A 378 -1.52 1.05 19.96
N GLU A 379 -0.30 1.57 19.82
CA GLU A 379 0.65 1.73 20.92
C GLU A 379 0.15 2.73 21.98
N ASP A 380 -0.59 3.74 21.55
CA ASP A 380 -1.09 4.81 22.43
C ASP A 380 -2.37 4.40 23.15
N ILE A 381 -3.29 3.71 22.45
CA ILE A 381 -4.64 3.47 22.99
C ILE A 381 -4.82 2.09 23.62
N ASN A 382 -3.92 1.14 23.39
CA ASN A 382 -4.15 -0.25 23.77
C ASN A 382 -4.31 -0.46 25.29
N SER A 383 -3.68 0.39 26.10
CA SER A 383 -3.84 0.39 27.55
C SER A 383 -5.20 0.91 28.03
N GLU A 384 -5.92 1.67 27.22
CA GLU A 384 -7.20 2.29 27.59
C GLU A 384 -8.40 1.34 27.45
N PHE A 385 -8.27 0.23 26.71
CA PHE A 385 -9.40 -0.73 26.56
C PHE A 385 -9.92 -1.27 27.89
N GLY A 386 -9.05 -1.44 28.90
CA GLY A 386 -9.47 -1.88 30.23
C GLY A 386 -10.33 -0.86 31.00
N GLN A 387 -10.34 0.40 30.55
CA GLN A 387 -11.14 1.47 31.12
C GLN A 387 -12.35 1.83 30.24
N ALA A 388 -12.46 1.23 29.04
CA ALA A 388 -13.55 1.47 28.12
C ALA A 388 -14.80 0.69 28.54
N ASP A 389 -15.94 1.37 28.54
CA ASP A 389 -17.22 0.70 28.73
C ASP A 389 -17.60 -0.12 27.51
N VAL A 390 -17.33 0.41 26.33
CA VAL A 390 -17.66 -0.23 25.07
C VAL A 390 -16.49 -0.19 24.09
N ALA A 391 -16.14 -1.33 23.51
CA ALA A 391 -15.35 -1.43 22.30
C ALA A 391 -16.28 -1.76 21.11
N TYR A 392 -16.40 -0.83 20.16
CA TYR A 392 -17.23 -0.98 18.97
C TYR A 392 -16.38 -1.38 17.77
N VAL A 393 -16.39 -2.68 17.43
CA VAL A 393 -15.58 -3.24 16.34
C VAL A 393 -16.37 -3.26 15.05
N ILE A 394 -15.91 -2.47 14.06
CA ILE A 394 -16.59 -2.32 12.78
C ILE A 394 -15.65 -2.67 11.62
N GLY A 395 -15.83 -3.86 11.05
CA GLY A 395 -15.07 -4.30 9.90
C GLY A 395 -13.64 -4.76 10.16
N ALA A 396 -13.19 -4.83 11.42
CA ALA A 396 -11.96 -5.46 11.85
C ALA A 396 -12.23 -6.92 12.26
N ASN A 397 -11.22 -7.79 12.19
CA ASN A 397 -11.30 -9.18 12.66
C ASN A 397 -9.95 -9.64 13.23
N ASP A 398 -8.99 -10.03 12.39
CA ASP A 398 -7.73 -10.63 12.83
C ASP A 398 -6.93 -9.72 13.79
N VAL A 399 -6.99 -8.42 13.59
CA VAL A 399 -6.32 -7.40 14.42
C VAL A 399 -6.91 -7.24 15.83
N THR A 400 -8.00 -7.94 16.13
CA THR A 400 -8.66 -7.98 17.45
C THR A 400 -8.75 -9.39 18.01
N ASN A 401 -8.16 -10.37 17.33
CA ASN A 401 -8.30 -11.78 17.68
C ASN A 401 -7.34 -12.20 18.81
N PRO A 402 -7.83 -12.61 19.99
CA PRO A 402 -7.00 -13.05 21.09
C PRO A 402 -6.08 -14.25 20.78
N SER A 403 -6.39 -15.06 19.75
CA SER A 403 -5.55 -16.18 19.32
C SER A 403 -4.14 -15.73 18.94
N ALA A 404 -3.94 -14.46 18.57
CA ALA A 404 -2.62 -13.89 18.34
C ALA A 404 -1.70 -13.92 19.59
N LYS A 405 -2.29 -13.99 20.79
CA LYS A 405 -1.55 -14.05 22.06
C LYS A 405 -1.55 -15.45 22.67
N THR A 406 -2.62 -16.21 22.48
CA THR A 406 -2.91 -17.42 23.25
C THR A 406 -2.61 -18.72 22.52
N ASP A 407 -2.60 -18.71 21.18
CA ASP A 407 -2.42 -19.92 20.38
C ASP A 407 -1.12 -19.88 19.56
N PRO A 408 -0.03 -20.57 20.00
CA PRO A 408 1.24 -20.64 19.27
C PRO A 408 1.13 -21.30 17.90
N GLN A 409 0.06 -22.04 17.61
CA GLN A 409 -0.20 -22.69 16.33
C GLN A 409 -0.95 -21.76 15.36
N SER A 410 -1.48 -20.65 15.86
CA SER A 410 -2.22 -19.70 15.05
C SER A 410 -1.31 -19.00 14.04
N PRO A 411 -1.71 -18.86 12.77
CA PRO A 411 -0.97 -18.08 11.78
C PRO A 411 -0.73 -16.61 12.18
N ILE A 412 -1.54 -16.07 13.07
CA ILE A 412 -1.41 -14.69 13.57
C ILE A 412 -0.65 -14.59 14.90
N PHE A 413 -0.10 -15.70 15.41
CA PHE A 413 0.59 -15.72 16.69
C PHE A 413 1.71 -14.67 16.76
N GLY A 414 1.77 -13.94 17.88
CA GLY A 414 2.73 -12.87 18.14
C GLY A 414 2.42 -11.54 17.43
N MET A 415 1.38 -11.45 16.62
CA MET A 415 0.94 -10.18 16.07
C MET A 415 0.39 -9.29 17.19
N PRO A 416 0.86 -8.03 17.32
CA PRO A 416 0.21 -7.08 18.21
C PRO A 416 -1.26 -6.93 17.80
N ILE A 417 -2.17 -6.96 18.76
CA ILE A 417 -3.61 -6.78 18.53
C ILE A 417 -4.15 -5.65 19.39
N LEU A 418 -5.28 -5.10 18.98
CA LEU A 418 -6.07 -4.21 19.82
C LEU A 418 -6.80 -5.04 20.88
N ASP A 419 -6.57 -4.72 22.14
CA ASP A 419 -7.02 -5.49 23.32
C ASP A 419 -8.51 -5.28 23.64
N VAL A 420 -9.36 -5.35 22.62
CA VAL A 420 -10.80 -5.08 22.74
C VAL A 420 -11.49 -5.98 23.75
N GLU A 421 -10.95 -7.19 23.98
CA GLU A 421 -11.46 -8.13 24.97
C GLU A 421 -11.40 -7.61 26.42
N LYS A 422 -10.62 -6.56 26.67
CA LYS A 422 -10.50 -5.93 28.00
C LYS A 422 -11.61 -4.94 28.29
N ALA A 423 -12.35 -4.47 27.28
CA ALA A 423 -13.48 -3.57 27.48
C ALA A 423 -14.61 -4.28 28.22
N LYS A 424 -15.43 -3.52 28.95
CA LYS A 424 -16.59 -4.10 29.70
C LYS A 424 -17.57 -4.77 28.76
N THR A 425 -17.82 -4.18 27.57
CA THR A 425 -18.68 -4.74 26.52
C THR A 425 -18.01 -4.57 25.16
N VAL A 426 -18.03 -5.62 24.35
CA VAL A 426 -17.58 -5.60 22.96
C VAL A 426 -18.78 -5.72 22.05
N LEU A 427 -19.03 -4.72 21.23
CA LEU A 427 -20.03 -4.73 20.17
C LEU A 427 -19.32 -5.03 18.84
N PHE A 428 -19.56 -6.20 18.28
CA PHE A 428 -18.84 -6.68 17.11
C PHE A 428 -19.75 -6.78 15.89
N ILE A 429 -19.53 -5.91 14.89
CA ILE A 429 -20.31 -5.93 13.64
C ILE A 429 -19.70 -6.88 12.63
N LYS A 430 -20.50 -7.81 12.14
CA LYS A 430 -20.12 -8.77 11.13
C LYS A 430 -21.33 -9.24 10.32
N ARG A 431 -21.12 -9.59 9.04
CA ARG A 431 -22.21 -10.13 8.21
C ARG A 431 -22.55 -11.58 8.51
N GLY A 432 -21.65 -12.31 9.15
CA GLY A 432 -21.78 -13.73 9.50
C GLY A 432 -20.53 -14.23 10.20
N MET A 433 -20.51 -15.50 10.60
CA MET A 433 -19.46 -16.12 11.43
C MET A 433 -18.17 -16.49 10.66
N GLY A 434 -18.05 -16.19 9.37
CA GLY A 434 -16.85 -16.53 8.58
C GLY A 434 -15.56 -15.97 9.19
N SER A 435 -14.45 -16.67 9.00
CA SER A 435 -13.10 -16.22 9.43
C SER A 435 -12.65 -14.92 8.75
N GLY A 436 -11.62 -14.28 9.29
CA GLY A 436 -10.94 -13.14 8.69
C GLY A 436 -10.00 -13.51 7.52
N TYR A 437 -9.15 -12.59 7.13
CA TYR A 437 -8.16 -12.81 6.05
C TYR A 437 -7.14 -13.89 6.38
N ALA A 438 -6.79 -14.04 7.65
CA ALA A 438 -5.86 -15.07 8.11
C ALA A 438 -6.48 -16.49 8.14
N GLY A 439 -7.78 -16.61 7.88
CA GLY A 439 -8.49 -17.89 7.92
C GLY A 439 -8.69 -18.45 9.33
N VAL A 440 -8.40 -17.66 10.37
CA VAL A 440 -8.48 -18.05 11.78
C VAL A 440 -9.84 -17.67 12.36
N GLU A 441 -10.45 -18.57 13.13
CA GLU A 441 -11.63 -18.26 13.90
C GLU A 441 -11.28 -17.28 15.01
N ASN A 442 -12.18 -16.32 15.29
CA ASN A 442 -11.93 -15.32 16.30
C ASN A 442 -12.61 -15.70 17.62
N GLU A 443 -11.80 -16.09 18.60
CA GLU A 443 -12.23 -16.43 19.94
C GLU A 443 -13.05 -15.33 20.64
N LEU A 444 -12.88 -14.08 20.22
CA LEU A 444 -13.59 -12.93 20.74
C LEU A 444 -15.11 -13.08 20.60
N PHE A 445 -15.60 -13.75 19.55
CA PHE A 445 -17.04 -13.89 19.28
C PHE A 445 -17.77 -14.67 20.35
N PHE A 446 -17.09 -15.54 21.06
CA PHE A 446 -17.65 -16.48 22.05
C PHE A 446 -17.47 -16.01 23.50
N ARG A 447 -16.87 -14.82 23.70
CA ARG A 447 -16.67 -14.29 25.04
C ARG A 447 -17.97 -13.72 25.63
N ASP A 448 -18.14 -13.83 26.94
CA ASP A 448 -19.33 -13.38 27.65
C ASP A 448 -19.59 -11.87 27.52
N ASN A 449 -18.54 -11.09 27.37
CA ASN A 449 -18.62 -9.63 27.19
C ASN A 449 -18.80 -9.21 25.73
N THR A 450 -18.88 -10.15 24.78
CA THR A 450 -19.03 -9.84 23.36
C THR A 450 -20.49 -10.04 22.90
N MET A 451 -21.02 -9.03 22.22
CA MET A 451 -22.31 -9.05 21.56
C MET A 451 -22.11 -8.89 20.05
N MET A 452 -22.58 -9.89 19.29
CA MET A 452 -22.49 -9.89 17.82
C MET A 452 -23.65 -9.12 17.21
N LEU A 453 -23.35 -8.21 16.32
CA LEU A 453 -24.31 -7.42 15.54
C LEU A 453 -24.25 -7.88 14.08
N PHE A 454 -25.14 -8.82 13.70
CA PHE A 454 -25.12 -9.43 12.38
C PHE A 454 -25.83 -8.56 11.35
N ALA A 455 -25.06 -7.74 10.62
CA ALA A 455 -25.56 -6.94 9.51
C ALA A 455 -24.40 -6.45 8.63
N ASP A 456 -24.74 -5.80 7.53
CA ASP A 456 -23.82 -4.93 6.80
C ASP A 456 -23.40 -3.74 7.70
N ALA A 457 -22.12 -3.38 7.69
CA ALA A 457 -21.58 -2.39 8.62
C ALA A 457 -22.26 -1.02 8.49
N LYS A 458 -22.55 -0.57 7.27
CA LYS A 458 -23.27 0.70 7.05
C LYS A 458 -24.70 0.65 7.57
N LYS A 459 -25.43 -0.39 7.21
CA LYS A 459 -26.84 -0.55 7.62
C LYS A 459 -26.99 -0.64 9.13
N MET A 460 -26.10 -1.38 9.80
CA MET A 460 -26.12 -1.48 11.26
C MET A 460 -25.82 -0.13 11.91
N THR A 461 -24.77 0.56 11.44
CA THR A 461 -24.40 1.87 12.00
C THR A 461 -25.51 2.90 11.78
N GLU A 462 -26.14 2.94 10.58
CA GLU A 462 -27.28 3.82 10.30
C GLU A 462 -28.50 3.49 11.17
N ALA A 463 -28.73 2.21 11.47
CA ALA A 463 -29.81 1.81 12.39
C ALA A 463 -29.51 2.27 13.83
N ILE A 464 -28.27 2.13 14.29
CA ILE A 464 -27.85 2.64 15.61
C ILE A 464 -28.01 4.16 15.68
N VAL A 465 -27.61 4.90 14.63
CA VAL A 465 -27.79 6.35 14.55
C VAL A 465 -29.25 6.79 14.68
N LYS A 466 -30.17 6.00 14.17
CA LYS A 466 -31.63 6.27 14.31
C LYS A 466 -32.16 6.00 15.71
N SER A 467 -31.53 5.08 16.45
CA SER A 467 -31.93 4.69 17.79
C SER A 467 -31.24 5.51 18.89
N LEU A 468 -30.19 6.26 18.58
CA LEU A 468 -29.55 7.29 19.43
C LEU A 468 -30.33 8.60 19.40
#